data_115b4a71460e877056ec5e200ff56ea1
#
_entry.id   115b4a71460e877056ec5e200ff56ea1
#
_cell.length_a   1.000
_cell.length_b   1.000
_cell.length_c   1.000
_cell.angle_alpha   90.00
_cell.angle_beta   90.00
_cell.angle_gamma   90.00
#
_symmetry.space_group_name_H-M   'P 1'
#
loop_
_entity.id
_entity.type
_entity.pdbx_description
1 polymer ?
#
loop_
_entity_poly.entity_id
_entity_poly.type
_entity_poly.pdbx_seq_one_letter_code
_entity_poly.pdbx_strand_id
1 'polypeptide(L)'
;MASLKDIRDRIKSVKSIQKVTSAMKMVAAAKVRKAQDKMEQARPYTHALEDVIHHILPDVDRNMLDLLEVRDIKRKAYVIVSADRGLAGAFNTNIIKIAQNEIDHFGKENVDLFCIGKKSRDYFKRRNYNIVESHTEFWNELNYDNAMMIGRSVVEHFTNGKVDEIHVVYNYFVNDNLANYYSIKRCNDCI
;
A
#
# COMPACT_ATOMS: atom_id res chain seq x y z
N MET A 1 -4.59 -2.08 -51.03
CA MET A 1 -5.89 -2.58 -50.51
C MET A 1 -5.63 -3.86 -49.74
N ALA A 2 -6.16 -4.00 -48.51
CA ALA A 2 -5.99 -5.24 -47.73
C ALA A 2 -6.66 -6.41 -48.43
N SER A 3 -5.96 -7.53 -48.59
CA SER A 3 -6.48 -8.76 -49.18
C SER A 3 -7.57 -9.36 -48.29
N LEU A 4 -8.55 -10.05 -48.89
CA LEU A 4 -9.56 -10.82 -48.15
C LEU A 4 -8.93 -11.83 -47.17
N LYS A 5 -7.76 -12.35 -47.48
CA LYS A 5 -6.97 -13.21 -46.61
C LYS A 5 -6.49 -12.46 -45.38
N ASP A 6 -5.93 -11.26 -45.55
CA ASP A 6 -5.46 -10.42 -44.43
C ASP A 6 -6.58 -10.08 -43.46
N ILE A 7 -7.77 -9.79 -44.00
CA ILE A 7 -8.96 -9.50 -43.16
C ILE A 7 -9.38 -10.74 -42.37
N ARG A 8 -9.40 -11.91 -42.96
CA ARG A 8 -9.73 -13.17 -42.26
C ARG A 8 -8.73 -13.51 -41.18
N ASP A 9 -7.44 -13.33 -41.44
CA ASP A 9 -6.38 -13.58 -40.47
C ASP A 9 -6.47 -12.58 -39.32
N ARG A 10 -6.81 -11.31 -39.58
CA ARG A 10 -7.05 -10.29 -38.57
C ARG A 10 -8.26 -10.63 -37.69
N ILE A 11 -9.37 -11.07 -38.26
CA ILE A 11 -10.56 -11.53 -37.53
C ILE A 11 -10.19 -12.70 -36.60
N LYS A 12 -9.44 -13.69 -37.12
CA LYS A 12 -8.99 -14.84 -36.33
C LYS A 12 -8.12 -14.41 -35.15
N SER A 13 -7.18 -13.50 -35.37
CA SER A 13 -6.32 -12.94 -34.32
C SER A 13 -7.13 -12.20 -33.26
N VAL A 14 -8.05 -11.31 -33.64
CA VAL A 14 -8.92 -10.58 -32.73
C VAL A 14 -9.78 -11.52 -31.90
N LYS A 15 -10.38 -12.57 -32.52
CA LYS A 15 -11.13 -13.60 -31.78
C LYS A 15 -10.27 -14.37 -30.78
N SER A 16 -9.02 -14.65 -31.11
CA SER A 16 -8.06 -15.28 -30.18
C SER A 16 -7.75 -14.37 -29.00
N ILE A 17 -7.43 -13.11 -29.27
CA ILE A 17 -7.18 -12.10 -28.23
C ILE A 17 -8.40 -11.93 -27.31
N GLN A 18 -9.62 -11.89 -27.87
CA GLN A 18 -10.85 -11.81 -27.10
C GLN A 18 -11.01 -13.00 -26.14
N LYS A 19 -10.71 -14.22 -26.57
CA LYS A 19 -10.76 -15.41 -25.71
C LYS A 19 -9.74 -15.32 -24.57
N VAL A 20 -8.51 -14.89 -24.87
CA VAL A 20 -7.45 -14.73 -23.86
C VAL A 20 -7.82 -13.66 -22.85
N THR A 21 -8.27 -12.48 -23.31
CA THR A 21 -8.68 -11.40 -22.39
C THR A 21 -9.89 -11.77 -21.53
N SER A 22 -10.84 -12.54 -22.09
CA SER A 22 -11.96 -13.07 -21.31
C SER A 22 -11.51 -14.03 -20.20
N ALA A 23 -10.57 -14.93 -20.53
CA ALA A 23 -9.97 -15.82 -19.52
C ALA A 23 -9.20 -15.04 -18.45
N MET A 24 -8.41 -14.03 -18.85
CA MET A 24 -7.71 -13.15 -17.90
C MET A 24 -8.68 -12.40 -16.99
N LYS A 25 -9.83 -11.93 -17.50
CA LYS A 25 -10.88 -11.29 -16.71
C LYS A 25 -11.41 -12.23 -15.63
N MET A 26 -11.69 -13.49 -15.96
CA MET A 26 -12.18 -14.48 -14.98
C MET A 26 -11.15 -14.75 -13.88
N VAL A 27 -9.88 -14.92 -14.25
CA VAL A 27 -8.78 -15.12 -13.28
C VAL A 27 -8.62 -13.91 -12.38
N ALA A 28 -8.69 -12.68 -12.95
CA ALA A 28 -8.61 -11.45 -12.18
C ALA A 28 -9.77 -11.32 -11.19
N ALA A 29 -11.01 -11.60 -11.63
CA ALA A 29 -12.19 -11.58 -10.77
C ALA A 29 -12.09 -12.57 -9.60
N ALA A 30 -11.59 -13.80 -9.86
CA ALA A 30 -11.36 -14.77 -8.79
C ALA A 30 -10.31 -14.30 -7.77
N LYS A 31 -9.23 -13.64 -8.24
CA LYS A 31 -8.21 -13.07 -7.36
C LYS A 31 -8.75 -11.92 -6.51
N VAL A 32 -9.56 -11.04 -7.10
CA VAL A 32 -10.22 -9.93 -6.37
C VAL A 32 -11.11 -10.50 -5.27
N ARG A 33 -11.99 -11.45 -5.61
CA ARG A 33 -12.88 -12.09 -4.63
C ARG A 33 -12.09 -12.72 -3.47
N LYS A 34 -11.02 -13.48 -3.79
CA LYS A 34 -10.17 -14.07 -2.74
C LYS A 34 -9.51 -13.01 -1.84
N ALA A 35 -9.12 -11.86 -2.40
CA ALA A 35 -8.55 -10.76 -1.62
C ALA A 35 -9.62 -10.08 -0.73
N GLN A 36 -10.84 -9.88 -1.25
CA GLN A 36 -11.97 -9.37 -0.50
C GLN A 36 -12.35 -10.29 0.67
N ASP A 37 -12.49 -11.59 0.41
CA ASP A 37 -12.79 -12.58 1.45
C ASP A 37 -11.75 -12.53 2.60
N LYS A 38 -10.46 -12.44 2.26
CA LYS A 38 -9.39 -12.32 3.27
C LYS A 38 -9.50 -11.02 4.08
N MET A 39 -9.79 -9.91 3.42
CA MET A 39 -9.95 -8.62 4.08
C MET A 39 -11.18 -8.63 5.03
N GLU A 40 -12.31 -9.17 4.57
CA GLU A 40 -13.52 -9.27 5.38
C GLU A 40 -13.33 -10.18 6.60
N GLN A 41 -12.58 -11.26 6.47
CA GLN A 41 -12.19 -12.12 7.59
C GLN A 41 -11.28 -11.42 8.61
N ALA A 42 -10.41 -10.52 8.17
CA ALA A 42 -9.50 -9.78 9.05
C ALA A 42 -10.17 -8.59 9.77
N ARG A 43 -11.21 -7.99 9.19
CA ARG A 43 -11.88 -6.80 9.74
C ARG A 43 -12.37 -6.94 11.20
N PRO A 44 -13.07 -8.02 11.59
CA PRO A 44 -13.55 -8.15 12.98
C PRO A 44 -12.41 -8.15 13.99
N TYR A 45 -11.29 -8.79 13.65
CA TYR A 45 -10.10 -8.81 14.50
C TYR A 45 -9.49 -7.41 14.63
N THR A 46 -9.36 -6.69 13.52
CA THR A 46 -8.79 -5.33 13.53
C THR A 46 -9.64 -4.38 14.34
N HIS A 47 -10.98 -4.40 14.19
CA HIS A 47 -11.88 -3.56 14.98
C HIS A 47 -11.84 -3.92 16.48
N ALA A 48 -11.86 -5.21 16.82
CA ALA A 48 -11.75 -5.61 18.21
C ALA A 48 -10.42 -5.17 18.84
N LEU A 49 -9.32 -5.19 18.07
CA LEU A 49 -8.03 -4.71 18.53
C LEU A 49 -8.02 -3.18 18.71
N GLU A 50 -8.59 -2.43 17.77
CA GLU A 50 -8.79 -0.98 17.88
C GLU A 50 -9.61 -0.64 19.14
N ASP A 51 -10.72 -1.33 19.39
CA ASP A 51 -11.57 -1.13 20.57
C ASP A 51 -10.79 -1.38 21.87
N VAL A 52 -10.00 -2.45 21.94
CA VAL A 52 -9.17 -2.77 23.11
C VAL A 52 -8.14 -1.68 23.36
N ILE A 53 -7.46 -1.21 22.31
CA ILE A 53 -6.48 -0.12 22.41
C ILE A 53 -7.15 1.15 22.93
N HIS A 54 -8.28 1.56 22.37
CA HIS A 54 -9.02 2.73 22.81
C HIS A 54 -9.49 2.67 24.27
N HIS A 55 -9.81 1.46 24.78
CA HIS A 55 -10.19 1.29 26.18
C HIS A 55 -9.00 1.37 27.14
N ILE A 56 -7.83 0.88 26.74
CA ILE A 56 -6.66 0.83 27.61
C ILE A 56 -5.89 2.15 27.63
N LEU A 57 -5.83 2.87 26.50
CA LEU A 57 -5.02 4.07 26.34
C LEU A 57 -5.25 5.20 27.37
N PRO A 58 -6.49 5.50 27.82
CA PRO A 58 -6.72 6.54 28.81
C PRO A 58 -6.06 6.26 30.16
N ASP A 59 -5.87 4.98 30.50
CA ASP A 59 -5.35 4.52 31.78
C ASP A 59 -3.82 4.26 31.77
N VAL A 60 -3.19 4.36 30.60
CA VAL A 60 -1.76 4.12 30.43
C VAL A 60 -0.97 5.41 30.51
N ASP A 61 0.10 5.40 31.31
CA ASP A 61 1.09 6.48 31.27
C ASP A 61 1.84 6.44 29.94
N ARG A 62 1.58 7.44 29.09
CA ARG A 62 2.17 7.54 27.75
C ARG A 62 3.70 7.56 27.76
N ASN A 63 4.31 8.02 28.85
CA ASN A 63 5.76 8.07 29.00
C ASN A 63 6.38 6.68 29.21
N MET A 64 5.58 5.66 29.51
CA MET A 64 6.04 4.28 29.69
C MET A 64 6.08 3.47 28.38
N LEU A 65 5.50 4.00 27.31
CA LEU A 65 5.42 3.31 26.04
C LEU A 65 6.12 4.12 24.94
N ASP A 66 7.23 3.61 24.46
CA ASP A 66 8.05 4.26 23.40
C ASP A 66 7.25 4.66 22.16
N LEU A 67 6.21 3.89 21.81
CA LEU A 67 5.36 4.16 20.65
C LEU A 67 4.37 5.31 20.85
N LEU A 68 4.11 5.71 22.11
CA LEU A 68 3.22 6.83 22.44
C LEU A 68 3.99 8.12 22.73
N GLU A 69 5.31 8.08 22.65
CA GLU A 69 6.15 9.23 22.85
C GLU A 69 5.87 10.32 21.81
N VAL A 70 5.57 11.54 22.28
CA VAL A 70 5.40 12.70 21.42
C VAL A 70 6.74 13.42 21.30
N ARG A 71 7.27 13.46 20.07
CA ARG A 71 8.57 14.08 19.75
C ARG A 71 8.40 15.33 18.90
N ASP A 72 9.36 16.22 18.96
CA ASP A 72 9.49 17.30 17.98
C ASP A 72 9.80 16.70 16.60
N ILE A 73 8.92 16.95 15.63
CA ILE A 73 8.97 16.29 14.31
C ILE A 73 10.07 16.92 13.46
N LYS A 74 11.22 16.25 13.36
CA LYS A 74 12.36 16.63 12.50
C LYS A 74 12.48 15.68 11.30
N ARG A 75 12.13 14.40 11.46
CA ARG A 75 12.19 13.37 10.43
C ARG A 75 10.93 12.55 10.43
N LYS A 76 10.44 12.21 9.22
CA LYS A 76 9.25 11.38 9.04
C LYS A 76 9.56 10.10 8.28
N ALA A 77 8.84 9.03 8.59
CA ALA A 77 8.81 7.85 7.74
C ALA A 77 7.47 7.77 7.00
N TYR A 78 7.52 7.37 5.73
CA TYR A 78 6.32 7.06 4.95
C TYR A 78 6.36 5.59 4.50
N VAL A 79 5.36 4.83 4.95
CA VAL A 79 5.10 3.48 4.47
C VAL A 79 4.12 3.56 3.32
N ILE A 80 4.60 3.35 2.10
CA ILE A 80 3.80 3.54 0.88
C ILE A 80 3.41 2.18 0.30
N VAL A 81 2.10 1.88 0.37
CA VAL A 81 1.53 0.60 -0.06
C VAL A 81 1.02 0.70 -1.49
N SER A 82 1.73 0.09 -2.43
CA SER A 82 1.39 0.07 -3.86
C SER A 82 1.36 -1.35 -4.42
N ALA A 83 0.89 -1.53 -5.66
CA ALA A 83 0.95 -2.82 -6.34
C ALA A 83 2.32 -3.08 -6.99
N ASP A 84 2.62 -4.37 -7.20
CA ASP A 84 3.79 -4.78 -8.01
C ASP A 84 3.51 -4.63 -9.51
N ARG A 85 2.26 -4.87 -9.92
CA ARG A 85 1.85 -4.87 -11.32
C ARG A 85 1.24 -3.54 -11.74
N GLY A 86 1.34 -3.25 -13.03
CA GLY A 86 0.68 -2.12 -13.68
C GLY A 86 -0.68 -2.49 -14.26
N LEU A 87 -1.16 -1.67 -15.18
CA LEU A 87 -2.46 -1.80 -15.85
C LEU A 87 -3.66 -1.76 -14.89
N ALA A 88 -3.52 -1.01 -13.80
CA ALA A 88 -4.55 -0.81 -12.77
C ALA A 88 -5.08 0.64 -12.80
N GLY A 89 -5.17 1.26 -13.98
CA GLY A 89 -5.60 2.65 -14.11
C GLY A 89 -4.76 3.61 -13.23
N ALA A 90 -5.42 4.50 -12.53
CA ALA A 90 -4.80 5.49 -11.67
C ALA A 90 -4.44 4.98 -10.25
N PHE A 91 -4.72 3.72 -9.93
CA PHE A 91 -4.53 3.13 -8.60
C PHE A 91 -3.15 3.44 -7.99
N ASN A 92 -2.07 3.06 -8.70
CA ASN A 92 -0.72 3.31 -8.21
C ASN A 92 -0.31 4.78 -8.33
N THR A 93 -0.72 5.44 -9.42
CA THR A 93 -0.31 6.83 -9.70
C THR A 93 -0.88 7.80 -8.67
N ASN A 94 -2.11 7.59 -8.24
CA ASN A 94 -2.74 8.47 -7.28
C ASN A 94 -2.07 8.39 -5.91
N ILE A 95 -1.82 7.18 -5.41
CA ILE A 95 -1.17 7.00 -4.10
C ILE A 95 0.26 7.55 -4.09
N ILE A 96 0.99 7.35 -5.19
CA ILE A 96 2.35 7.87 -5.35
C ILE A 96 2.33 9.40 -5.38
N LYS A 97 1.38 10.03 -6.08
CA LYS A 97 1.26 11.49 -6.12
C LYS A 97 0.94 12.09 -4.75
N ILE A 98 0.03 11.45 -4.00
CA ILE A 98 -0.32 11.90 -2.65
C ILE A 98 0.91 11.81 -1.74
N ALA A 99 1.57 10.65 -1.71
CA ALA A 99 2.79 10.48 -0.93
C ALA A 99 3.86 11.49 -1.34
N GLN A 100 4.07 11.70 -2.64
CA GLN A 100 5.04 12.68 -3.14
C GLN A 100 4.73 14.10 -2.68
N ASN A 101 3.47 14.55 -2.79
CA ASN A 101 3.08 15.90 -2.39
C ASN A 101 3.33 16.13 -0.90
N GLU A 102 3.01 15.17 -0.04
CA GLU A 102 3.27 15.23 1.40
C GLU A 102 4.77 15.28 1.71
N ILE A 103 5.56 14.43 1.04
CA ILE A 103 7.00 14.36 1.22
C ILE A 103 7.67 15.65 0.74
N ASP A 104 7.30 16.14 -0.43
CA ASP A 104 7.89 17.36 -1.02
C ASP A 104 7.53 18.60 -0.19
N HIS A 105 6.34 18.60 0.45
CA HIS A 105 5.92 19.67 1.36
C HIS A 105 6.69 19.68 2.68
N PHE A 106 7.05 18.51 3.21
CA PHE A 106 7.81 18.38 4.45
C PHE A 106 9.33 18.57 4.24
N GLY A 107 9.83 18.21 3.07
CA GLY A 107 11.26 18.24 2.71
C GLY A 107 11.82 16.83 2.53
N LYS A 108 12.17 16.50 1.29
CA LYS A 108 12.61 15.18 0.84
C LYS A 108 13.80 14.62 1.64
N GLU A 109 14.69 15.48 2.07
CA GLU A 109 15.91 15.14 2.83
C GLU A 109 15.62 14.65 4.24
N ASN A 110 14.46 15.01 4.78
CA ASN A 110 14.04 14.66 6.14
C ASN A 110 13.05 13.47 6.16
N VAL A 111 12.99 12.73 5.07
CA VAL A 111 12.00 11.65 4.93
C VAL A 111 12.67 10.32 4.60
N ASP A 112 12.26 9.29 5.34
CA ASP A 112 12.62 7.90 5.11
C ASP A 112 11.44 7.13 4.50
N LEU A 113 11.68 6.33 3.45
CA LEU A 113 10.64 5.60 2.76
C LEU A 113 10.72 4.10 2.97
N PHE A 114 9.58 3.51 3.30
CA PHE A 114 9.33 2.07 3.26
C PHE A 114 8.36 1.79 2.10
N CYS A 115 8.87 1.15 1.04
CA CYS A 115 8.08 0.91 -0.16
C CYS A 115 7.54 -0.52 -0.18
N ILE A 116 6.23 -0.69 -0.01
CA ILE A 116 5.55 -1.97 -0.18
C ILE A 116 4.95 -2.01 -1.57
N GLY A 117 5.53 -2.85 -2.44
CA GLY A 117 5.18 -2.94 -3.85
C GLY A 117 6.18 -2.27 -4.79
N LYS A 118 6.32 -2.89 -5.96
CA LYS A 118 7.31 -2.49 -6.97
C LYS A 118 7.06 -1.10 -7.54
N LYS A 119 5.78 -0.67 -7.66
CA LYS A 119 5.46 0.60 -8.33
C LYS A 119 5.91 1.83 -7.52
N SER A 120 5.72 1.85 -6.21
CA SER A 120 6.23 2.90 -5.34
C SER A 120 7.76 2.88 -5.30
N ARG A 121 8.38 1.71 -5.07
CA ARG A 121 9.83 1.57 -5.07
C ARG A 121 10.47 2.14 -6.33
N ASP A 122 10.03 1.69 -7.51
CA ASP A 122 10.61 2.09 -8.80
C ASP A 122 10.42 3.58 -9.08
N TYR A 123 9.32 4.16 -8.62
CA TYR A 123 9.04 5.58 -8.77
C TYR A 123 9.98 6.44 -7.93
N PHE A 124 10.08 6.17 -6.64
CA PHE A 124 10.87 6.96 -5.69
C PHE A 124 12.38 6.72 -5.86
N LYS A 125 12.78 5.48 -6.19
CA LYS A 125 14.18 5.16 -6.50
C LYS A 125 14.72 5.97 -7.68
N ARG A 126 13.94 6.10 -8.78
CA ARG A 126 14.34 6.89 -9.96
C ARG A 126 14.49 8.38 -9.70
N ARG A 127 13.91 8.86 -8.61
CA ARG A 127 13.94 10.27 -8.21
C ARG A 127 14.86 10.53 -7.01
N ASN A 128 15.67 9.54 -6.66
CA ASN A 128 16.65 9.61 -5.58
C ASN A 128 16.05 10.01 -4.23
N TYR A 129 14.89 9.44 -3.87
CA TYR A 129 14.38 9.50 -2.51
C TYR A 129 15.08 8.47 -1.63
N ASN A 130 15.17 8.74 -0.33
CA ASN A 130 15.79 7.84 0.63
C ASN A 130 14.85 6.66 0.92
N ILE A 131 15.07 5.53 0.25
CA ILE A 131 14.34 4.29 0.49
C ILE A 131 15.16 3.44 1.47
N VAL A 132 14.67 3.34 2.70
CA VAL A 132 15.27 2.52 3.75
C VAL A 132 15.05 1.05 3.47
N GLU A 133 13.82 0.69 3.12
CA GLU A 133 13.42 -0.69 2.89
C GLU A 133 12.39 -0.81 1.78
N SER A 134 12.43 -1.93 1.04
CA SER A 134 11.43 -2.18 0.00
C SER A 134 11.05 -3.65 -0.09
N HIS A 135 9.75 -3.93 -0.05
CA HIS A 135 9.17 -5.26 -0.20
C HIS A 135 8.43 -5.35 -1.52
N THR A 136 8.90 -6.22 -2.40
CA THR A 136 8.27 -6.51 -3.70
C THR A 136 7.84 -7.96 -3.74
N GLU A 137 6.83 -8.25 -4.58
CA GLU A 137 6.22 -9.59 -4.68
C GLU A 137 5.50 -10.06 -3.41
N PHE A 138 5.39 -9.19 -2.42
CA PHE A 138 4.70 -9.40 -1.15
C PHE A 138 3.25 -9.89 -1.31
N TRP A 139 2.57 -9.42 -2.36
CA TRP A 139 1.16 -9.73 -2.62
C TRP A 139 0.90 -11.17 -3.05
N ASN A 140 1.93 -11.93 -3.43
CA ASN A 140 1.79 -13.33 -3.82
C ASN A 140 1.59 -14.24 -2.59
N GLU A 141 2.23 -13.90 -1.48
CA GLU A 141 2.21 -14.66 -0.22
C GLU A 141 1.85 -13.76 0.96
N LEU A 142 0.72 -13.06 0.84
CA LEU A 142 0.22 -12.23 1.93
C LEU A 142 -0.21 -13.10 3.11
N ASN A 143 0.60 -13.09 4.16
CA ASN A 143 0.37 -13.76 5.44
C ASN A 143 0.71 -12.83 6.60
N TYR A 144 0.33 -13.24 7.82
CA TYR A 144 0.55 -12.48 9.04
C TYR A 144 2.05 -12.29 9.34
N ASP A 145 2.86 -13.31 9.15
CA ASP A 145 4.29 -13.27 9.48
C ASP A 145 5.05 -12.25 8.63
N ASN A 146 4.75 -12.21 7.33
CA ASN A 146 5.33 -11.23 6.42
C ASN A 146 4.91 -9.80 6.76
N ALA A 147 3.65 -9.59 7.14
CA ALA A 147 3.16 -8.29 7.56
C ALA A 147 3.81 -7.86 8.90
N MET A 148 3.94 -8.79 9.83
CA MET A 148 4.58 -8.55 11.13
C MET A 148 6.07 -8.21 10.99
N MET A 149 6.78 -8.85 10.06
CA MET A 149 8.19 -8.54 9.79
C MET A 149 8.36 -7.09 9.34
N ILE A 150 7.52 -6.62 8.40
CA ILE A 150 7.54 -5.24 7.93
C ILE A 150 7.16 -4.29 9.07
N GLY A 151 6.10 -4.62 9.83
CA GLY A 151 5.66 -3.81 10.96
C GLY A 151 6.75 -3.64 12.01
N ARG A 152 7.47 -4.70 12.36
CA ARG A 152 8.60 -4.63 13.30
C ARG A 152 9.72 -3.73 12.80
N SER A 153 10.11 -3.85 11.53
CA SER A 153 11.15 -2.98 10.95
C SER A 153 10.76 -1.49 11.02
N VAL A 154 9.50 -1.17 10.73
CA VAL A 154 8.98 0.20 10.82
C VAL A 154 8.96 0.69 12.27
N VAL A 155 8.50 -0.13 13.22
CA VAL A 155 8.47 0.18 14.65
C VAL A 155 9.89 0.39 15.20
N GLU A 156 10.83 -0.51 14.87
CA GLU A 156 12.23 -0.38 15.26
C GLU A 156 12.86 0.90 14.73
N HIS A 157 12.47 1.36 13.56
CA HIS A 157 12.97 2.62 13.00
C HIS A 157 12.53 3.83 13.84
N PHE A 158 11.31 3.80 14.39
CA PHE A 158 10.79 4.81 15.29
C PHE A 158 11.42 4.70 16.69
N THR A 159 11.42 3.53 17.30
CA THR A 159 11.94 3.33 18.67
C THR A 159 13.43 3.60 18.79
N ASN A 160 14.19 3.36 17.70
CA ASN A 160 15.59 3.74 17.62
C ASN A 160 15.85 5.24 17.39
N GLY A 161 14.81 6.06 17.36
CA GLY A 161 14.93 7.51 17.21
C GLY A 161 15.40 7.98 15.82
N LYS A 162 15.26 7.13 14.79
CA LYS A 162 15.63 7.52 13.43
C LYS A 162 14.61 8.44 12.79
N VAL A 163 13.36 8.30 13.18
CA VAL A 163 12.23 9.15 12.76
C VAL A 163 11.34 9.46 13.95
N ASP A 164 10.64 10.58 13.88
CA ASP A 164 9.79 11.11 14.93
C ASP A 164 8.30 10.85 14.67
N GLU A 165 7.94 10.57 13.44
CA GLU A 165 6.57 10.29 13.03
C GLU A 165 6.52 9.29 11.86
N ILE A 166 5.51 8.41 11.86
CA ILE A 166 5.28 7.42 10.80
C ILE A 166 3.91 7.66 10.16
N HIS A 167 3.90 7.72 8.83
CA HIS A 167 2.69 7.83 8.03
C HIS A 167 2.52 6.59 7.15
N VAL A 168 1.32 6.02 7.12
CA VAL A 168 0.99 4.94 6.20
C VAL A 168 0.10 5.48 5.08
N VAL A 169 0.54 5.33 3.83
CA VAL A 169 -0.18 5.80 2.64
C VAL A 169 -0.65 4.60 1.84
N TYR A 170 -1.96 4.41 1.77
CA TYR A 170 -2.56 3.24 1.14
C TYR A 170 -3.92 3.55 0.51
N ASN A 171 -4.37 2.67 -0.39
CA ASN A 171 -5.70 2.76 -0.96
C ASN A 171 -6.70 2.04 -0.06
N TYR A 172 -7.68 2.76 0.46
CA TYR A 172 -8.77 2.17 1.24
C TYR A 172 -9.85 1.60 0.32
N PHE A 173 -10.23 0.35 0.54
CA PHE A 173 -11.30 -0.30 -0.21
C PHE A 173 -12.64 -0.06 0.47
N VAL A 174 -13.55 0.61 -0.23
CA VAL A 174 -14.92 0.90 0.26
C VAL A 174 -15.91 -0.13 -0.30
N ASN A 175 -15.96 -0.26 -1.63
CA ASN A 175 -16.78 -1.24 -2.36
C ASN A 175 -16.28 -1.36 -3.81
N ASP A 176 -16.86 -2.28 -4.59
CA ASP A 176 -16.47 -2.54 -5.98
C ASP A 176 -16.57 -1.32 -6.91
N ASN A 177 -17.38 -0.33 -6.56
CA ASN A 177 -17.58 0.88 -7.35
C ASN A 177 -16.73 2.07 -6.88
N LEU A 178 -16.12 1.99 -5.68
CA LEU A 178 -15.40 3.10 -5.03
C LEU A 178 -14.06 2.63 -4.45
N ALA A 179 -13.15 2.20 -5.31
CA ALA A 179 -11.80 1.80 -4.91
C ALA A 179 -10.79 2.97 -4.82
N ASN A 180 -11.22 4.18 -4.45
CA ASN A 180 -10.37 5.37 -4.55
C ASN A 180 -10.39 6.27 -3.31
N TYR A 181 -10.55 5.73 -2.11
CA TYR A 181 -10.25 6.50 -0.91
C TYR A 181 -8.80 6.31 -0.54
N TYR A 182 -8.03 7.38 -0.60
CA TYR A 182 -6.66 7.44 -0.11
C TYR A 182 -6.70 7.78 1.36
N SER A 183 -6.03 7.01 2.20
CA SER A 183 -5.89 7.34 3.60
C SER A 183 -4.41 7.56 3.91
N ILE A 184 -4.10 8.71 4.47
CA ILE A 184 -2.85 8.94 5.19
C ILE A 184 -3.25 8.80 6.65
N LYS A 185 -2.87 7.69 7.30
CA LYS A 185 -3.01 7.53 8.74
C LYS A 185 -1.66 7.83 9.36
N ARG A 186 -1.64 8.75 10.31
CA ARG A 186 -0.52 8.89 11.24
C ARG A 186 -0.58 7.73 12.22
N CYS A 187 0.55 7.21 12.62
CA CYS A 187 0.58 6.14 13.62
C CYS A 187 -0.08 6.60 14.94
N ASN A 188 -0.01 7.90 15.24
CA ASN A 188 -0.62 8.51 16.40
C ASN A 188 -2.14 8.77 16.26
N ASP A 189 -2.72 8.76 15.05
CA ASP A 189 -4.16 8.96 14.84
C ASP A 189 -4.95 7.63 14.99
N CYS A 190 -4.24 6.51 15.14
CA CYS A 190 -4.82 5.19 15.43
C CYS A 190 -4.91 4.92 16.94
N ILE A 191 -4.46 5.86 17.75
CA ILE A 191 -4.39 5.86 19.19
C ILE A 191 -5.09 7.15 19.68
#